data_20c5ece5bcfaa60102d9b1e7aa640236
#
_entry.id   20c5ece5bcfaa60102d9b1e7aa640236
#
_cell.length_a   1.000
_cell.length_b   1.000
_cell.length_c   1.000
_cell.angle_alpha   90.00
_cell.angle_beta   90.00
_cell.angle_gamma   90.00
#
_symmetry.space_group_name_H-M   'P 1'
#
loop_
_entity.id
_entity.type
_entity.pdbx_description
1 polymer ?
#
loop_
_entity_poly.entity_id
_entity_poly.type
_entity_poly.pdbx_seq_one_letter_code
_entity_poly.pdbx_strand_id
1 'polypeptide(L)'
;MSTHQTQVVIIGGGPSGLLLSQLLHRKGISSIVLEKRTRAHVLGRIRAGVLEHGFVNLMREAGCGARMDREGEIHEGFHIAHQGQLDRIDLAKHTGGDTVMVYGQTEVTRDLYEARDAMSGVVIHEAQNVQPHALTEARPFVTWEQDGEAQRAECDFIVGADGFHGVSRKSIPSDVLKEYEKVYPFGWLGVLSETPPVSEELIYARHERGFALCSLRSRVLSRYYIQVPLTDRVEDWSDAAFWQELKRRLPDEVAAGLQTGPSIEKSIAPLRSFVAEPMRYGNLFLAGDAAHIVPP
;
A
#
# COMPACT_ATOMS: atom_id res chain seq x y z
N MET A 1 1.52 -34.01 -7.65
CA MET A 1 2.23 -32.73 -7.67
C MET A 1 2.27 -32.27 -9.13
N SER A 2 1.53 -31.20 -9.45
CA SER A 2 1.61 -30.60 -10.79
C SER A 2 2.80 -29.63 -10.84
N THR A 3 3.43 -29.54 -12.01
CA THR A 3 4.58 -28.67 -12.24
C THR A 3 4.24 -27.63 -13.30
N HIS A 4 4.32 -26.36 -12.93
CA HIS A 4 4.20 -25.22 -13.82
C HIS A 4 5.58 -24.74 -14.28
N GLN A 5 5.64 -24.08 -15.42
CA GLN A 5 6.85 -23.40 -15.90
C GLN A 5 6.53 -21.97 -16.27
N THR A 6 7.37 -21.04 -15.84
CA THR A 6 7.26 -19.62 -16.15
C THR A 6 8.63 -18.94 -16.05
N GLN A 7 8.79 -17.72 -16.57
CA GLN A 7 10.05 -16.98 -16.39
C GLN A 7 10.14 -16.37 -14.98
N VAL A 8 9.02 -15.91 -14.43
CA VAL A 8 9.01 -15.26 -13.11
C VAL A 8 7.88 -15.80 -12.24
N VAL A 9 8.20 -16.22 -11.01
CA VAL A 9 7.19 -16.47 -9.97
C VAL A 9 7.18 -15.27 -9.03
N ILE A 10 6.00 -14.69 -8.82
CA ILE A 10 5.77 -13.56 -7.91
C ILE A 10 4.99 -14.06 -6.71
N ILE A 11 5.56 -13.95 -5.53
CA ILE A 11 4.92 -14.33 -4.26
C ILE A 11 4.29 -13.07 -3.66
N GLY A 12 2.95 -13.00 -3.66
CA GLY A 12 2.15 -11.87 -3.19
C GLY A 12 1.33 -11.22 -4.30
N GLY A 13 0.00 -11.30 -4.18
CA GLY A 13 -1.01 -10.70 -5.08
C GLY A 13 -1.49 -9.32 -4.63
N GLY A 14 -0.66 -8.57 -3.90
CA GLY A 14 -0.87 -7.16 -3.58
C GLY A 14 -0.50 -6.25 -4.75
N PRO A 15 -0.68 -4.91 -4.61
CA PRO A 15 -0.45 -3.95 -5.70
C PRO A 15 0.96 -4.05 -6.28
N SER A 16 2.00 -4.25 -5.48
CA SER A 16 3.39 -4.37 -5.97
C SER A 16 3.60 -5.59 -6.86
N GLY A 17 3.12 -6.76 -6.43
CA GLY A 17 3.26 -8.00 -7.20
C GLY A 17 2.41 -7.99 -8.47
N LEU A 18 1.18 -7.49 -8.39
CA LEU A 18 0.28 -7.39 -9.55
C LEU A 18 0.80 -6.39 -10.58
N LEU A 19 1.25 -5.20 -10.15
CA LEU A 19 1.82 -4.20 -11.05
C LEU A 19 3.07 -4.74 -11.75
N LEU A 20 3.99 -5.36 -11.00
CA LEU A 20 5.16 -6.00 -11.59
C LEU A 20 4.75 -7.04 -12.64
N SER A 21 3.81 -7.92 -12.31
CA SER A 21 3.37 -8.97 -13.23
C SER A 21 2.76 -8.39 -14.52
N GLN A 22 2.07 -7.24 -14.40
CA GLN A 22 1.51 -6.52 -15.53
C GLN A 22 2.59 -5.89 -16.41
N LEU A 23 3.58 -5.24 -15.82
CA LEU A 23 4.73 -4.67 -16.52
C LEU A 23 5.56 -5.75 -17.24
N LEU A 24 5.78 -6.91 -16.60
CA LEU A 24 6.46 -8.06 -17.20
C LEU A 24 5.67 -8.59 -18.42
N HIS A 25 4.36 -8.75 -18.30
CA HIS A 25 3.51 -9.18 -19.41
C HIS A 25 3.62 -8.25 -20.63
N ARG A 26 3.61 -6.94 -20.42
CA ARG A 26 3.80 -5.94 -21.49
C ARG A 26 5.17 -6.04 -22.18
N LYS A 27 6.14 -6.65 -21.53
CA LYS A 27 7.48 -6.93 -22.11
C LYS A 27 7.59 -8.36 -22.67
N GLY A 28 6.49 -9.12 -22.72
CA GLY A 28 6.47 -10.50 -23.21
C GLY A 28 7.08 -11.52 -22.25
N ILE A 29 7.24 -11.15 -20.97
CA ILE A 29 7.80 -12.01 -19.93
C ILE A 29 6.65 -12.71 -19.19
N SER A 30 6.67 -14.03 -19.17
CA SER A 30 5.66 -14.85 -18.48
C SER A 30 5.83 -14.78 -16.96
N SER A 31 4.70 -14.69 -16.24
CA SER A 31 4.72 -14.70 -14.78
C SER A 31 3.50 -15.42 -14.18
N ILE A 32 3.72 -16.06 -13.04
CA ILE A 32 2.68 -16.62 -12.16
C ILE A 32 2.70 -15.84 -10.86
N VAL A 33 1.54 -15.35 -10.42
CA VAL A 33 1.38 -14.68 -9.13
C VAL A 33 0.74 -15.65 -8.14
N LEU A 34 1.37 -15.84 -6.97
CA LEU A 34 0.86 -16.66 -5.87
C LEU A 34 0.32 -15.75 -4.77
N GLU A 35 -0.97 -15.83 -4.47
CA GLU A 35 -1.61 -15.08 -3.40
C GLU A 35 -2.17 -16.01 -2.32
N LYS A 36 -1.84 -15.73 -1.07
CA LYS A 36 -2.25 -16.55 0.09
C LYS A 36 -3.75 -16.47 0.38
N ARG A 37 -4.40 -15.37 0.01
CA ARG A 37 -5.79 -15.07 0.33
C ARG A 37 -6.67 -15.17 -0.91
N THR A 38 -7.98 -15.19 -0.67
CA THR A 38 -8.95 -15.05 -1.75
C THR A 38 -8.88 -13.64 -2.35
N ARG A 39 -9.27 -13.50 -3.61
CA ARG A 39 -9.40 -12.18 -4.27
C ARG A 39 -10.33 -11.24 -3.50
N ALA A 40 -11.46 -11.75 -3.01
CA ALA A 40 -12.41 -10.98 -2.21
C ALA A 40 -11.77 -10.41 -0.94
N HIS A 41 -10.94 -11.21 -0.24
CA HIS A 41 -10.21 -10.74 0.93
C HIS A 41 -9.21 -9.61 0.58
N VAL A 42 -8.45 -9.77 -0.51
CA VAL A 42 -7.48 -8.75 -0.94
C VAL A 42 -8.17 -7.44 -1.28
N LEU A 43 -9.29 -7.48 -2.02
CA LEU A 43 -10.07 -6.32 -2.41
C LEU A 43 -10.95 -5.73 -1.27
N GLY A 44 -11.20 -6.49 -0.23
CA GLY A 44 -11.96 -6.01 0.95
C GLY A 44 -11.12 -5.19 1.94
N ARG A 45 -9.79 -5.09 1.75
CA ARG A 45 -8.92 -4.34 2.67
C ARG A 45 -8.85 -2.88 2.29
N ILE A 46 -9.36 -2.01 3.14
CA ILE A 46 -9.22 -0.55 2.99
C ILE A 46 -7.79 -0.16 3.35
N ARG A 47 -7.14 0.61 2.46
CA ARG A 47 -5.75 1.05 2.59
C ARG A 47 -5.62 2.53 2.20
N ALA A 48 -4.39 3.05 2.27
CA ALA A 48 -4.05 4.39 1.79
C ALA A 48 -4.48 4.61 0.33
N GLY A 49 -4.50 5.83 -0.11
CA GLY A 49 -4.99 6.17 -1.45
C GLY A 49 -4.40 7.47 -1.96
N VAL A 50 -3.17 7.81 -1.56
CA VAL A 50 -2.38 8.89 -2.18
C VAL A 50 -1.30 8.23 -3.00
N LEU A 51 -1.31 8.48 -4.30
CA LEU A 51 -0.37 7.92 -5.27
C LEU A 51 0.58 9.01 -5.72
N GLU A 52 1.87 8.73 -5.65
CA GLU A 52 2.90 9.61 -6.16
C GLU A 52 2.95 9.60 -7.70
N HIS A 53 3.44 10.68 -8.29
CA HIS A 53 3.54 10.88 -9.74
C HIS A 53 4.19 9.69 -10.48
N GLY A 54 5.32 9.20 -9.96
CA GLY A 54 6.02 8.06 -10.54
C GLY A 54 5.17 6.78 -10.59
N PHE A 55 4.40 6.50 -9.52
CA PHE A 55 3.49 5.35 -9.49
C PHE A 55 2.32 5.52 -10.46
N VAL A 56 1.74 6.70 -10.54
CA VAL A 56 0.66 7.03 -11.50
C VAL A 56 1.13 6.76 -12.94
N ASN A 57 2.35 7.18 -13.29
CA ASN A 57 2.94 6.92 -14.59
C ASN A 57 3.18 5.44 -14.85
N LEU A 58 3.62 4.68 -13.83
CA LEU A 58 3.76 3.22 -13.96
C LEU A 58 2.41 2.52 -14.20
N MET A 59 1.33 2.96 -13.57
CA MET A 59 -0.03 2.45 -13.83
C MET A 59 -0.47 2.72 -15.28
N ARG A 60 -0.16 3.90 -15.81
CA ARG A 60 -0.41 4.25 -17.21
C ARG A 60 0.42 3.39 -18.16
N GLU A 61 1.73 3.24 -17.89
CA GLU A 61 2.62 2.37 -18.64
C GLU A 61 2.14 0.92 -18.63
N ALA A 62 1.67 0.45 -17.49
CA ALA A 62 1.07 -0.89 -17.33
C ALA A 62 -0.24 -1.06 -18.11
N GLY A 63 -0.86 0.03 -18.61
CA GLY A 63 -2.15 0.02 -19.29
C GLY A 63 -3.34 -0.10 -18.32
N CYS A 64 -3.13 0.20 -17.03
CA CYS A 64 -4.13 0.11 -15.97
C CYS A 64 -4.60 1.48 -15.44
N GLY A 65 -4.22 2.59 -16.12
CA GLY A 65 -4.47 3.95 -15.65
C GLY A 65 -5.84 4.52 -16.02
N ALA A 66 -6.60 3.93 -16.93
CA ALA A 66 -7.78 4.56 -17.52
C ALA A 66 -8.88 4.94 -16.52
N ARG A 67 -9.17 4.07 -15.52
CA ARG A 67 -10.14 4.38 -14.45
C ARG A 67 -9.54 5.35 -13.44
N MET A 68 -8.28 5.16 -13.07
CA MET A 68 -7.55 6.07 -12.21
C MET A 68 -7.53 7.50 -12.74
N ASP A 69 -7.29 7.69 -14.05
CA ASP A 69 -7.27 9.02 -14.69
C ASP A 69 -8.66 9.68 -14.76
N ARG A 70 -9.73 8.88 -14.74
CA ARG A 70 -11.11 9.36 -14.78
C ARG A 70 -11.69 9.66 -13.39
N GLU A 71 -11.33 8.88 -12.40
CA GLU A 71 -11.94 8.87 -11.07
C GLU A 71 -11.02 9.38 -9.95
N GLY A 72 -9.72 9.45 -10.21
CA GLY A 72 -8.74 9.97 -9.25
C GLY A 72 -8.77 11.49 -9.18
N GLU A 73 -8.53 12.03 -7.98
CA GLU A 73 -8.46 13.49 -7.75
C GLU A 73 -6.98 13.90 -7.73
N ILE A 74 -6.61 14.82 -8.63
CA ILE A 74 -5.23 15.34 -8.73
C ILE A 74 -5.04 16.44 -7.71
N HIS A 75 -3.96 16.34 -6.93
CA HIS A 75 -3.52 17.40 -6.03
C HIS A 75 -2.18 17.97 -6.53
N GLU A 76 -2.18 19.27 -6.84
CA GLU A 76 -0.99 20.01 -7.24
C GLU A 76 -0.13 20.43 -6.05
N GLY A 77 -0.66 20.26 -4.83
CA GLY A 77 0.00 20.64 -3.60
C GLY A 77 -0.61 19.96 -2.37
N PHE A 78 -0.19 20.45 -1.22
CA PHE A 78 -0.74 20.08 0.08
C PHE A 78 -0.53 21.24 1.07
N HIS A 79 -1.23 21.19 2.18
CA HIS A 79 -1.11 22.20 3.24
C HIS A 79 -0.33 21.66 4.43
N ILE A 80 0.49 22.55 5.02
CA ILE A 80 1.11 22.33 6.32
C ILE A 80 0.43 23.27 7.32
N ALA A 81 -0.20 22.70 8.34
CA ALA A 81 -0.76 23.46 9.46
C ALA A 81 0.22 23.45 10.63
N HIS A 82 0.66 24.62 11.07
CA HIS A 82 1.63 24.78 12.15
C HIS A 82 1.38 26.08 12.91
N GLN A 83 1.30 26.01 14.24
CA GLN A 83 1.09 27.19 15.11
C GLN A 83 -0.11 28.07 14.72
N GLY A 84 -1.23 27.43 14.33
CA GLY A 84 -2.44 28.12 13.92
C GLY A 84 -2.42 28.69 12.50
N GLN A 85 -1.32 28.55 11.76
CA GLN A 85 -1.20 28.96 10.36
C GLN A 85 -1.41 27.79 9.43
N LEU A 86 -1.86 28.05 8.20
CA LEU A 86 -2.05 27.10 7.12
C LEU A 86 -1.26 27.56 5.89
N ASP A 87 -0.15 26.88 5.60
CA ASP A 87 0.71 27.19 4.46
C ASP A 87 0.55 26.13 3.37
N ARG A 88 0.29 26.57 2.14
CA ARG A 88 0.22 25.67 0.98
C ARG A 88 1.59 25.47 0.34
N ILE A 89 2.00 24.23 0.18
CA ILE A 89 3.17 23.81 -0.59
C ILE A 89 2.71 23.44 -1.99
N ASP A 90 3.16 24.18 -2.99
CA ASP A 90 2.86 23.96 -4.40
C ASP A 90 3.84 22.94 -4.98
N LEU A 91 3.43 21.66 -5.01
CA LEU A 91 4.27 20.57 -5.52
C LEU A 91 4.59 20.78 -7.00
N ALA A 92 3.59 21.06 -7.82
CA ALA A 92 3.77 21.21 -9.26
C ALA A 92 4.80 22.30 -9.59
N LYS A 93 4.75 23.41 -8.89
CA LYS A 93 5.74 24.49 -9.04
C LYS A 93 7.15 24.08 -8.63
N HIS A 94 7.29 23.33 -7.52
CA HIS A 94 8.61 22.98 -6.97
C HIS A 94 9.26 21.80 -7.67
N THR A 95 8.49 20.94 -8.32
CA THR A 95 8.99 19.72 -8.99
C THR A 95 9.07 19.86 -10.52
N GLY A 96 8.53 20.95 -11.06
CA GLY A 96 8.46 21.13 -12.52
C GLY A 96 7.25 20.44 -13.16
N GLY A 97 6.19 20.18 -12.38
CA GLY A 97 4.91 19.65 -12.87
C GLY A 97 4.44 18.33 -12.23
N ASP A 98 5.21 17.74 -11.30
CA ASP A 98 4.78 16.53 -10.62
C ASP A 98 3.63 16.82 -9.64
N THR A 99 2.67 15.91 -9.59
CA THR A 99 1.49 15.98 -8.75
C THR A 99 1.34 14.70 -7.95
N VAL A 100 0.45 14.68 -6.98
CA VAL A 100 -0.02 13.43 -6.38
C VAL A 100 -1.46 13.20 -6.78
N MET A 101 -1.89 11.94 -6.76
CA MET A 101 -3.27 11.57 -7.10
C MET A 101 -3.90 10.84 -5.92
N VAL A 102 -5.08 11.27 -5.51
CA VAL A 102 -5.89 10.52 -4.56
C VAL A 102 -6.73 9.50 -5.34
N TYR A 103 -6.36 8.25 -5.20
CA TYR A 103 -7.06 7.11 -5.77
C TYR A 103 -6.84 5.89 -4.87
N GLY A 104 -7.91 5.28 -4.37
CA GLY A 104 -7.82 4.25 -3.35
C GLY A 104 -6.95 3.06 -3.76
N GLN A 105 -6.06 2.60 -2.89
CA GLN A 105 -5.21 1.43 -3.17
C GLN A 105 -6.04 0.17 -3.47
N THR A 106 -7.25 0.06 -2.94
CA THR A 106 -8.20 -1.01 -3.29
C THR A 106 -8.59 -0.93 -4.77
N GLU A 107 -8.83 0.27 -5.27
CA GLU A 107 -9.19 0.49 -6.67
C GLU A 107 -8.01 0.21 -7.61
N VAL A 108 -6.80 0.66 -7.24
CA VAL A 108 -5.55 0.27 -7.92
C VAL A 108 -5.43 -1.25 -8.02
N THR A 109 -5.66 -1.94 -6.91
CA THR A 109 -5.56 -3.41 -6.87
C THR A 109 -6.62 -4.08 -7.75
N ARG A 110 -7.83 -3.53 -7.77
CA ARG A 110 -8.92 -4.00 -8.64
C ARG A 110 -8.56 -3.83 -10.11
N ASP A 111 -8.07 -2.65 -10.52
CA ASP A 111 -7.66 -2.38 -11.89
C ASP A 111 -6.58 -3.35 -12.37
N LEU A 112 -5.62 -3.64 -11.50
CA LEU A 112 -4.55 -4.59 -11.80
C LEU A 112 -5.07 -6.03 -11.93
N TYR A 113 -6.02 -6.46 -11.09
CA TYR A 113 -6.67 -7.77 -11.26
C TYR A 113 -7.47 -7.85 -12.56
N GLU A 114 -8.26 -6.84 -12.87
CA GLU A 114 -9.05 -6.78 -14.11
C GLU A 114 -8.14 -6.84 -15.36
N ALA A 115 -7.03 -6.13 -15.33
CA ALA A 115 -6.04 -6.19 -16.40
C ALA A 115 -5.41 -7.58 -16.53
N ARG A 116 -5.10 -8.24 -15.42
CA ARG A 116 -4.58 -9.63 -15.44
C ARG A 116 -5.60 -10.62 -16.00
N ASP A 117 -6.87 -10.49 -15.62
CA ASP A 117 -7.96 -11.32 -16.14
C ASP A 117 -8.11 -11.13 -17.66
N ALA A 118 -8.12 -9.87 -18.13
CA ALA A 118 -8.24 -9.53 -19.54
C ALA A 118 -7.12 -10.10 -20.43
N MET A 119 -5.93 -10.33 -19.84
CA MET A 119 -4.77 -10.91 -20.54
C MET A 119 -4.60 -12.41 -20.28
N SER A 120 -5.56 -13.07 -19.64
CA SER A 120 -5.45 -14.47 -19.19
C SER A 120 -4.20 -14.70 -18.33
N GLY A 121 -3.82 -13.70 -17.54
CA GLY A 121 -2.68 -13.76 -16.64
C GLY A 121 -2.94 -14.67 -15.45
N VAL A 122 -1.97 -15.51 -15.11
CA VAL A 122 -2.13 -16.51 -14.04
C VAL A 122 -1.95 -15.84 -12.68
N VAL A 123 -3.03 -15.84 -11.88
CA VAL A 123 -3.01 -15.49 -10.45
C VAL A 123 -3.62 -16.67 -9.69
N ILE A 124 -2.82 -17.33 -8.87
CA ILE A 124 -3.24 -18.47 -8.04
C ILE A 124 -3.55 -17.94 -6.64
N HIS A 125 -4.82 -17.95 -6.30
CA HIS A 125 -5.30 -17.58 -4.97
C HIS A 125 -5.26 -18.78 -4.01
N GLU A 126 -5.24 -18.49 -2.69
CA GLU A 126 -5.22 -19.49 -1.62
C GLU A 126 -4.00 -20.41 -1.67
N ALA A 127 -2.90 -19.94 -2.28
CA ALA A 127 -1.61 -20.60 -2.26
C ALA A 127 -1.05 -20.62 -0.83
N GLN A 128 -1.14 -21.76 -0.15
CA GLN A 128 -0.68 -21.94 1.23
C GLN A 128 0.74 -22.52 1.26
N ASN A 129 1.43 -22.32 2.38
CA ASN A 129 2.75 -22.89 2.64
C ASN A 129 3.77 -22.63 1.51
N VAL A 130 3.70 -21.44 0.90
CA VAL A 130 4.60 -21.04 -0.18
C VAL A 130 6.04 -21.04 0.30
N GLN A 131 6.93 -21.70 -0.44
CA GLN A 131 8.36 -21.79 -0.14
C GLN A 131 9.19 -21.61 -1.43
N PRO A 132 10.09 -20.63 -1.48
CA PRO A 132 11.09 -20.49 -2.53
C PRO A 132 12.29 -21.42 -2.27
N HIS A 133 12.85 -21.98 -3.33
CA HIS A 133 13.94 -22.97 -3.28
C HIS A 133 15.00 -22.65 -4.33
N ALA A 134 16.22 -23.20 -4.13
CA ALA A 134 17.31 -23.15 -5.10
C ALA A 134 17.67 -21.73 -5.58
N LEU A 135 17.64 -20.75 -4.66
CA LEU A 135 17.73 -19.32 -4.96
C LEU A 135 19.03 -18.92 -5.68
N THR A 136 20.10 -19.67 -5.49
CA THR A 136 21.43 -19.43 -6.10
C THR A 136 21.75 -20.38 -7.25
N GLU A 137 20.85 -21.28 -7.58
CA GLU A 137 21.01 -22.24 -8.66
C GLU A 137 20.46 -21.69 -9.99
N ALA A 138 20.81 -22.35 -11.10
CA ALA A 138 20.40 -21.95 -12.44
C ALA A 138 18.86 -22.03 -12.66
N ARG A 139 18.16 -22.87 -11.92
CA ARG A 139 16.71 -23.06 -11.99
C ARG A 139 16.10 -23.03 -10.60
N PRO A 140 15.76 -21.82 -10.07
CA PRO A 140 14.99 -21.70 -8.85
C PRO A 140 13.55 -22.18 -9.07
N PHE A 141 12.89 -22.55 -7.99
CA PHE A 141 11.49 -22.98 -8.03
C PHE A 141 10.75 -22.58 -6.75
N VAL A 142 9.44 -22.51 -6.85
CA VAL A 142 8.56 -22.26 -5.71
C VAL A 142 7.61 -23.43 -5.53
N THR A 143 7.41 -23.88 -4.30
CA THR A 143 6.38 -24.86 -3.93
C THR A 143 5.28 -24.20 -3.12
N TRP A 144 4.06 -24.70 -3.25
CA TRP A 144 2.92 -24.31 -2.42
C TRP A 144 1.91 -25.43 -2.31
N GLU A 145 0.93 -25.26 -1.45
CA GLU A 145 -0.24 -26.15 -1.35
C GLU A 145 -1.47 -25.39 -1.84
N GLN A 146 -2.28 -26.06 -2.64
CA GLN A 146 -3.58 -25.58 -3.10
C GLN A 146 -4.58 -26.73 -3.02
N ASP A 147 -5.72 -26.51 -2.36
CA ASP A 147 -6.75 -27.52 -2.13
C ASP A 147 -6.22 -28.83 -1.51
N GLY A 148 -5.18 -28.73 -0.67
CA GLY A 148 -4.53 -29.87 -0.02
C GLY A 148 -3.51 -30.62 -0.90
N GLU A 149 -3.32 -30.17 -2.15
CA GLU A 149 -2.36 -30.77 -3.08
C GLU A 149 -1.07 -29.94 -3.20
N ALA A 150 0.07 -30.61 -3.18
CA ALA A 150 1.36 -29.97 -3.39
C ALA A 150 1.54 -29.58 -4.86
N GLN A 151 1.93 -28.32 -5.07
CA GLN A 151 2.17 -27.68 -6.37
C GLN A 151 3.62 -27.22 -6.47
N ARG A 152 4.13 -27.05 -7.69
CA ARG A 152 5.47 -26.52 -7.97
C ARG A 152 5.47 -25.64 -9.21
N ALA A 153 6.25 -24.55 -9.19
CA ALA A 153 6.57 -23.77 -10.39
C ALA A 153 8.08 -23.62 -10.52
N GLU A 154 8.63 -24.00 -11.66
CA GLU A 154 10.02 -23.74 -12.04
C GLU A 154 10.11 -22.41 -12.79
N CYS A 155 11.16 -21.62 -12.52
CA CYS A 155 11.30 -20.28 -13.09
C CYS A 155 12.76 -19.88 -13.27
N ASP A 156 12.98 -18.71 -13.86
CA ASP A 156 14.30 -18.09 -13.95
C ASP A 156 14.53 -17.15 -12.74
N PHE A 157 13.46 -16.48 -12.29
CA PHE A 157 13.51 -15.54 -11.17
C PHE A 157 12.29 -15.68 -10.25
N ILE A 158 12.51 -15.36 -8.97
CA ILE A 158 11.46 -15.26 -7.94
C ILE A 158 11.40 -13.82 -7.44
N VAL A 159 10.21 -13.27 -7.29
CA VAL A 159 10.01 -11.97 -6.66
C VAL A 159 9.11 -12.12 -5.43
N GLY A 160 9.63 -11.73 -4.28
CA GLY A 160 8.91 -11.63 -3.02
C GLY A 160 8.24 -10.26 -2.89
N ALA A 161 6.93 -10.21 -3.08
CA ALA A 161 6.06 -9.06 -2.86
C ALA A 161 4.98 -9.39 -1.81
N ASP A 162 5.31 -10.27 -0.87
CA ASP A 162 4.45 -10.95 0.10
C ASP A 162 4.30 -10.19 1.42
N GLY A 163 4.69 -8.92 1.42
CA GLY A 163 4.54 -8.01 2.55
C GLY A 163 5.56 -8.24 3.67
N PHE A 164 5.45 -7.46 4.72
CA PHE A 164 6.42 -7.48 5.83
C PHE A 164 6.56 -8.86 6.51
N HIS A 165 5.48 -9.60 6.64
CA HIS A 165 5.46 -10.91 7.30
C HIS A 165 5.61 -12.10 6.36
N GLY A 166 5.90 -11.85 5.08
CA GLY A 166 6.04 -12.87 4.05
C GLY A 166 7.22 -13.82 4.28
N VAL A 167 7.28 -14.87 3.45
CA VAL A 167 8.34 -15.90 3.52
C VAL A 167 9.57 -15.52 2.72
N SER A 168 9.42 -14.68 1.69
CA SER A 168 10.47 -14.42 0.71
C SER A 168 11.72 -13.84 1.35
N ARG A 169 11.60 -12.79 2.17
CA ARG A 169 12.73 -12.21 2.89
C ARG A 169 13.39 -13.21 3.83
N LYS A 170 12.60 -14.01 4.52
CA LYS A 170 13.09 -15.04 5.46
C LYS A 170 13.83 -16.20 4.79
N SER A 171 13.73 -16.31 3.47
CA SER A 171 14.47 -17.31 2.66
C SER A 171 15.89 -16.87 2.32
N ILE A 172 16.25 -15.62 2.61
CA ILE A 172 17.64 -15.14 2.54
C ILE A 172 18.38 -15.60 3.81
N PRO A 173 19.56 -16.21 3.71
CA PRO A 173 20.33 -16.65 4.87
C PRO A 173 20.57 -15.51 5.86
N SER A 174 20.48 -15.81 7.15
CA SER A 174 20.57 -14.82 8.23
C SER A 174 21.97 -14.17 8.37
N ASP A 175 23.00 -14.81 7.86
CA ASP A 175 24.38 -14.26 7.77
C ASP A 175 24.54 -13.28 6.62
N VAL A 176 23.63 -13.27 5.64
CA VAL A 176 23.59 -12.36 4.50
C VAL A 176 22.61 -11.21 4.71
N LEU A 177 21.40 -11.52 5.23
CA LEU A 177 20.34 -10.57 5.42
C LEU A 177 20.64 -9.60 6.57
N LYS A 178 20.54 -8.31 6.29
CA LYS A 178 20.57 -7.24 7.29
C LYS A 178 19.20 -6.55 7.27
N GLU A 179 18.62 -6.37 8.44
CA GLU A 179 17.34 -5.71 8.61
C GLU A 179 17.54 -4.46 9.46
N TYR A 180 17.06 -3.33 8.96
CA TYR A 180 17.05 -2.05 9.65
C TYR A 180 15.60 -1.71 9.97
N GLU A 181 15.26 -1.69 11.24
CA GLU A 181 13.90 -1.41 11.68
C GLU A 181 13.88 -0.31 12.73
N LYS A 182 12.92 0.61 12.56
CA LYS A 182 12.54 1.59 13.58
C LYS A 182 11.05 1.50 13.82
N VAL A 183 10.66 1.04 14.99
CA VAL A 183 9.27 1.07 15.45
C VAL A 183 9.03 2.39 16.16
N TYR A 184 7.96 3.09 15.80
CA TYR A 184 7.56 4.34 16.45
C TYR A 184 6.68 4.07 17.67
N PRO A 185 6.80 4.85 18.76
CA PRO A 185 6.01 4.63 19.99
C PRO A 185 4.56 5.14 19.85
N PHE A 186 4.11 5.38 18.64
CA PHE A 186 2.77 5.89 18.31
C PHE A 186 2.23 5.24 17.04
N GLY A 187 0.93 5.35 16.85
CA GLY A 187 0.23 4.90 15.66
C GLY A 187 -0.71 5.98 15.12
N TRP A 188 -1.28 5.71 13.96
CA TRP A 188 -2.34 6.51 13.35
C TRP A 188 -3.70 5.93 13.72
N LEU A 189 -4.46 6.64 14.56
CA LEU A 189 -5.90 6.39 14.70
C LEU A 189 -6.58 7.04 13.49
N GLY A 190 -7.04 6.20 12.58
CA GLY A 190 -7.69 6.60 11.33
C GLY A 190 -9.19 6.42 11.40
N VAL A 191 -9.94 7.41 10.92
CA VAL A 191 -11.40 7.39 10.76
C VAL A 191 -11.73 7.63 9.29
N LEU A 192 -12.58 6.76 8.73
CA LEU A 192 -13.24 6.97 7.45
C LEU A 192 -14.68 7.37 7.75
N SER A 193 -15.18 8.46 7.15
CA SER A 193 -16.54 8.97 7.38
C SER A 193 -17.16 9.48 6.09
N GLU A 194 -18.46 9.25 5.92
CA GLU A 194 -19.25 9.82 4.83
C GLU A 194 -19.56 11.29 5.09
N THR A 195 -18.49 12.09 5.13
CA THR A 195 -18.56 13.54 5.28
C THR A 195 -17.75 14.20 4.17
N PRO A 196 -18.14 15.40 3.70
CA PRO A 196 -17.31 16.17 2.80
C PRO A 196 -15.94 16.43 3.39
N PRO A 197 -14.88 16.44 2.57
CA PRO A 197 -13.54 16.77 3.03
C PRO A 197 -13.47 18.23 3.49
N VAL A 198 -12.64 18.50 4.50
CA VAL A 198 -12.41 19.88 4.99
C VAL A 198 -11.53 20.70 4.06
N SER A 199 -10.85 20.05 3.12
CA SER A 199 -10.00 20.69 2.11
C SER A 199 -9.95 19.80 0.85
N GLU A 200 -9.78 20.42 -0.30
CA GLU A 200 -9.57 19.73 -1.56
C GLU A 200 -8.19 19.09 -1.65
N GLU A 201 -7.19 19.63 -0.93
CA GLU A 201 -5.85 19.06 -0.83
C GLU A 201 -5.58 18.54 0.59
N LEU A 202 -4.56 17.69 0.74
CA LEU A 202 -4.13 17.14 2.03
C LEU A 202 -3.74 18.26 2.99
N ILE A 203 -4.07 18.09 4.28
CA ILE A 203 -3.57 18.96 5.36
C ILE A 203 -2.76 18.10 6.33
N TYR A 204 -1.47 18.40 6.43
CA TYR A 204 -0.56 17.84 7.43
C TYR A 204 -0.47 18.82 8.61
N ALA A 205 -1.07 18.47 9.73
CA ALA A 205 -1.12 19.35 10.90
C ALA A 205 -0.13 18.90 11.98
N ARG A 206 0.82 19.77 12.31
CA ARG A 206 1.70 19.62 13.46
C ARG A 206 1.14 20.38 14.66
N HIS A 207 0.87 19.67 15.74
CA HIS A 207 0.38 20.26 16.99
C HIS A 207 1.16 19.70 18.18
N GLU A 208 1.18 20.41 19.32
CA GLU A 208 1.83 19.94 20.56
C GLU A 208 1.24 18.63 21.08
N ARG A 209 -0.04 18.39 20.82
CA ARG A 209 -0.76 17.15 21.15
C ARG A 209 -0.49 16.00 20.18
N GLY A 210 0.36 16.18 19.19
CA GLY A 210 0.69 15.21 18.16
C GLY A 210 0.18 15.61 16.78
N PHE A 211 0.53 14.82 15.80
CA PHE A 211 0.23 15.05 14.39
C PHE A 211 -1.24 14.72 14.06
N ALA A 212 -1.79 15.41 13.06
CA ALA A 212 -3.04 15.04 12.41
C ALA A 212 -2.94 15.17 10.88
N LEU A 213 -3.76 14.41 10.17
CA LEU A 213 -3.85 14.42 8.71
C LEU A 213 -5.31 14.47 8.29
N CYS A 214 -5.63 15.43 7.41
CA CYS A 214 -6.90 15.50 6.72
C CYS A 214 -6.70 15.09 5.26
N SER A 215 -7.47 14.12 4.80
CA SER A 215 -7.40 13.58 3.43
C SER A 215 -8.81 13.35 2.91
N LEU A 216 -9.06 13.74 1.67
CA LEU A 216 -10.25 13.33 0.95
C LEU A 216 -10.09 11.88 0.42
N ARG A 217 -11.22 11.22 0.18
CA ARG A 217 -11.32 10.00 -0.64
C ARG A 217 -12.22 10.23 -1.84
N SER A 218 -13.19 11.11 -1.68
CA SER A 218 -14.05 11.67 -2.71
C SER A 218 -14.68 12.94 -2.17
N ARG A 219 -15.52 13.60 -2.96
CA ARG A 219 -16.24 14.81 -2.52
C ARG A 219 -17.21 14.60 -1.35
N VAL A 220 -17.54 13.36 -1.03
CA VAL A 220 -18.48 12.98 0.04
C VAL A 220 -17.90 11.99 1.04
N LEU A 221 -16.63 11.63 0.89
CA LEU A 221 -15.95 10.64 1.74
C LEU A 221 -14.60 11.17 2.17
N SER A 222 -14.36 11.22 3.46
CA SER A 222 -13.13 11.76 4.05
C SER A 222 -12.42 10.72 4.92
N ARG A 223 -11.10 10.78 4.90
CA ARG A 223 -10.23 10.00 5.78
C ARG A 223 -9.39 10.94 6.64
N TYR A 224 -9.51 10.81 7.94
CA TYR A 224 -8.76 11.61 8.91
C TYR A 224 -7.91 10.71 9.80
N TYR A 225 -6.76 11.23 10.21
CA TYR A 225 -5.85 10.54 11.11
C TYR A 225 -5.42 11.46 12.24
N ILE A 226 -5.30 10.91 13.44
CA ILE A 226 -4.61 11.55 14.55
C ILE A 226 -3.55 10.59 15.12
N GLN A 227 -2.42 11.16 15.52
CA GLN A 227 -1.39 10.43 16.23
C GLN A 227 -1.87 10.07 17.63
N VAL A 228 -1.75 8.80 18.01
CA VAL A 228 -2.10 8.29 19.34
C VAL A 228 -1.00 7.35 19.86
N PRO A 229 -0.83 7.19 21.18
CA PRO A 229 0.04 6.16 21.75
C PRO A 229 -0.37 4.77 21.28
N LEU A 230 0.60 3.84 21.15
CA LEU A 230 0.30 2.43 20.83
C LEU A 230 -0.44 1.68 21.95
N THR A 231 -0.51 2.27 23.15
CA THR A 231 -1.29 1.74 24.28
C THR A 231 -2.79 1.98 24.15
N ASP A 232 -3.18 2.90 23.28
CA ASP A 232 -4.59 3.21 23.03
C ASP A 232 -5.25 2.09 22.23
N ARG A 233 -6.53 1.85 22.49
CA ARG A 233 -7.35 0.91 21.73
C ARG A 233 -8.46 1.64 21.01
N VAL A 234 -8.89 1.10 19.88
CA VAL A 234 -9.95 1.71 19.05
C VAL A 234 -11.22 1.94 19.85
N GLU A 235 -11.56 1.02 20.77
CA GLU A 235 -12.75 1.05 21.62
C GLU A 235 -12.74 2.22 22.61
N ASP A 236 -11.56 2.72 22.96
CA ASP A 236 -11.40 3.85 23.89
C ASP A 236 -11.73 5.21 23.20
N TRP A 237 -11.86 5.20 21.86
CA TRP A 237 -12.13 6.38 21.05
C TRP A 237 -13.54 6.38 20.46
N SER A 238 -14.49 7.09 21.10
CA SER A 238 -15.78 7.38 20.45
C SER A 238 -15.58 8.33 19.24
N ASP A 239 -16.53 8.37 18.32
CA ASP A 239 -16.48 9.32 17.20
C ASP A 239 -16.42 10.77 17.70
N ALA A 240 -17.21 11.10 18.72
CA ALA A 240 -17.19 12.43 19.33
C ALA A 240 -15.81 12.79 19.89
N ALA A 241 -15.14 11.87 20.59
CA ALA A 241 -13.78 12.08 21.11
C ALA A 241 -12.76 12.27 19.99
N PHE A 242 -12.84 11.46 18.93
CA PHE A 242 -11.98 11.60 17.75
C PHE A 242 -12.15 13.00 17.10
N TRP A 243 -13.39 13.40 16.80
CA TRP A 243 -13.65 14.68 16.15
C TRP A 243 -13.23 15.88 17.01
N GLN A 244 -13.46 15.79 18.32
CA GLN A 244 -13.02 16.82 19.25
C GLN A 244 -11.49 16.95 19.27
N GLU A 245 -10.78 15.84 19.31
CA GLU A 245 -9.31 15.82 19.31
C GLU A 245 -8.75 16.30 17.97
N LEU A 246 -9.33 15.87 16.84
CA LEU A 246 -8.92 16.35 15.52
C LEU A 246 -9.08 17.87 15.41
N LYS A 247 -10.23 18.42 15.79
CA LYS A 247 -10.47 19.88 15.78
C LYS A 247 -9.46 20.65 16.61
N ARG A 248 -9.01 20.11 17.75
CA ARG A 248 -7.99 20.76 18.61
C ARG A 248 -6.61 20.83 17.97
N ARG A 249 -6.32 19.97 16.98
CA ARG A 249 -5.03 19.91 16.30
C ARG A 249 -4.98 20.70 15.00
N LEU A 250 -6.11 21.24 14.58
CA LEU A 250 -6.24 22.03 13.35
C LEU A 250 -6.28 23.54 13.66
N PRO A 251 -5.88 24.42 12.73
CA PRO A 251 -6.16 25.84 12.83
C PRO A 251 -7.67 26.11 12.98
N ASP A 252 -8.03 27.16 13.71
CA ASP A 252 -9.43 27.47 14.05
C ASP A 252 -10.32 27.57 12.80
N GLU A 253 -9.85 28.18 11.73
CA GLU A 253 -10.60 28.30 10.47
C GLU A 253 -10.88 26.95 9.81
N VAL A 254 -9.90 26.01 9.84
CA VAL A 254 -10.06 24.67 9.32
C VAL A 254 -11.00 23.87 10.21
N ALA A 255 -10.82 23.96 11.54
CA ALA A 255 -11.65 23.27 12.51
C ALA A 255 -13.12 23.71 12.44
N ALA A 256 -13.38 24.98 12.16
CA ALA A 256 -14.74 25.53 11.98
C ALA A 256 -15.43 24.96 10.73
N GLY A 257 -14.70 24.71 9.64
CA GLY A 257 -15.20 24.12 8.39
C GLY A 257 -15.37 22.60 8.45
N LEU A 258 -14.82 21.92 9.47
CA LEU A 258 -14.83 20.46 9.56
C LEU A 258 -16.22 19.92 9.86
N GLN A 259 -16.82 19.21 8.91
CA GLN A 259 -18.05 18.45 9.10
C GLN A 259 -17.75 17.10 9.75
N THR A 260 -18.52 16.77 10.76
CA THR A 260 -18.37 15.53 11.52
C THR A 260 -19.52 14.56 11.24
N GLY A 261 -19.25 13.26 11.30
CA GLY A 261 -20.26 12.21 11.09
C GLY A 261 -19.86 10.90 11.75
N PRO A 262 -20.67 9.85 11.64
CA PRO A 262 -20.30 8.54 12.14
C PRO A 262 -19.11 7.96 11.38
N SER A 263 -18.23 7.23 12.07
CA SER A 263 -17.19 6.47 11.42
C SER A 263 -17.76 5.21 10.78
N ILE A 264 -17.47 4.99 9.49
CA ILE A 264 -17.76 3.73 8.80
C ILE A 264 -16.61 2.74 8.93
N GLU A 265 -15.41 3.25 9.25
CA GLU A 265 -14.22 2.47 9.61
C GLU A 265 -13.39 3.27 10.60
N LYS A 266 -12.87 2.58 11.60
CA LYS A 266 -11.94 3.12 12.59
C LYS A 266 -10.88 2.08 12.91
N SER A 267 -9.59 2.47 12.86
CA SER A 267 -8.48 1.57 13.14
C SER A 267 -7.27 2.33 13.67
N ILE A 268 -6.41 1.65 14.45
CA ILE A 268 -5.10 2.16 14.83
C ILE A 268 -4.04 1.37 14.06
N ALA A 269 -3.26 2.06 13.24
CA ALA A 269 -2.16 1.49 12.50
C ALA A 269 -0.83 1.81 13.20
N PRO A 270 -0.09 0.80 13.72
CA PRO A 270 1.26 1.03 14.22
C PRO A 270 2.19 1.41 13.08
N LEU A 271 3.16 2.29 13.36
CA LEU A 271 4.09 2.78 12.37
C LEU A 271 5.47 2.17 12.56
N ARG A 272 6.11 1.85 11.44
CA ARG A 272 7.50 1.43 11.38
C ARG A 272 8.18 1.90 10.11
N SER A 273 9.46 2.20 10.19
CA SER A 273 10.35 2.23 9.03
C SER A 273 11.12 0.91 8.99
N PHE A 274 11.28 0.37 7.82
CA PHE A 274 11.96 -0.91 7.64
C PHE A 274 12.69 -0.95 6.30
N VAL A 275 13.90 -1.52 6.28
CA VAL A 275 14.66 -1.82 5.06
C VAL A 275 15.35 -3.17 5.23
N ALA A 276 15.25 -4.03 4.22
CA ALA A 276 16.01 -5.27 4.11
C ALA A 276 17.16 -5.10 3.12
N GLU A 277 18.36 -5.50 3.49
CA GLU A 277 19.53 -5.51 2.61
C GLU A 277 20.27 -6.86 2.67
N PRO A 278 20.62 -7.42 1.51
CA PRO A 278 20.33 -6.95 0.15
C PRO A 278 18.87 -7.20 -0.26
N MET A 279 18.32 -6.39 -1.16
CA MET A 279 16.99 -6.63 -1.76
C MET A 279 17.04 -7.69 -2.87
N ARG A 280 18.18 -8.32 -3.05
CA ARG A 280 18.39 -9.42 -3.99
C ARG A 280 19.33 -10.47 -3.38
N TYR A 281 18.93 -11.74 -3.51
CA TYR A 281 19.78 -12.87 -3.17
C TYR A 281 19.69 -13.96 -4.25
N GLY A 282 20.77 -14.18 -4.99
CA GLY A 282 20.75 -15.04 -6.17
C GLY A 282 19.69 -14.60 -7.17
N ASN A 283 18.71 -15.45 -7.41
CA ASN A 283 17.57 -15.21 -8.31
C ASN A 283 16.30 -14.74 -7.58
N LEU A 284 16.35 -14.48 -6.28
CA LEU A 284 15.28 -13.88 -5.49
C LEU A 284 15.46 -12.36 -5.43
N PHE A 285 14.38 -11.63 -5.71
CA PHE A 285 14.26 -10.18 -5.52
C PHE A 285 13.16 -9.88 -4.52
N LEU A 286 13.34 -8.86 -3.69
CA LEU A 286 12.32 -8.35 -2.78
C LEU A 286 11.69 -7.07 -3.34
N ALA A 287 10.38 -6.91 -3.18
CA ALA A 287 9.63 -5.73 -3.61
C ALA A 287 8.52 -5.39 -2.60
N GLY A 288 8.09 -4.12 -2.58
CA GLY A 288 7.07 -3.63 -1.64
C GLY A 288 7.49 -3.80 -0.18
N ASP A 289 6.54 -4.05 0.71
CA ASP A 289 6.79 -4.18 2.16
C ASP A 289 7.68 -5.37 2.54
N ALA A 290 7.94 -6.30 1.63
CA ALA A 290 8.94 -7.34 1.83
C ALA A 290 10.36 -6.79 1.81
N ALA A 291 10.60 -5.72 1.03
CA ALA A 291 11.88 -5.04 0.87
C ALA A 291 12.04 -3.87 1.83
N HIS A 292 11.04 -2.98 1.88
CA HIS A 292 11.10 -1.76 2.70
C HIS A 292 9.71 -1.24 3.04
N ILE A 293 9.62 -0.53 4.16
CA ILE A 293 8.41 0.18 4.61
C ILE A 293 8.81 1.61 4.94
N VAL A 294 8.08 2.55 4.38
CA VAL A 294 8.13 3.96 4.73
C VAL A 294 6.77 4.32 5.33
N PRO A 295 6.70 4.82 6.57
CA PRO A 295 5.44 5.26 7.16
C PRO A 295 4.93 6.50 6.41
N PRO A 296 3.60 6.62 6.26
CA PRO A 296 2.99 7.77 5.64
C PRO A 296 3.14 9.05 6.47
#